data_5411abd74e2d6818dde159dec1e140df
#
_entry.id   5411abd74e2d6818dde159dec1e140df
#
_cell.length_a   1.000
_cell.length_b   1.000
_cell.length_c   1.000
_cell.angle_alpha   90.00
_cell.angle_beta   90.00
_cell.angle_gamma   90.00
#
_symmetry.space_group_name_H-M   'P 1'
#
loop_
_entity.id
_entity.type
_entity.pdbx_description
1 polymer ?
#
loop_
_entity_poly.entity_id
_entity_poly.type
_entity_poly.pdbx_seq_one_letter_code
_entity_poly.pdbx_strand_id
1 'polypeptide(L)'
;MSNRQLEIEGLIKCLGADILPKNAWLMLFGSQARDEATPNSEWDLLILLEGEKESNDDFDRWMFSFISLGWPLGVENNPVVYTYDEWRQRQITPFYKNVMKGMVELVS
;
A
#
# COMPACT_ATOMS: atom_id res chain seq x y z
N MET A 1 16.29 -6.73 1.84
CA MET A 1 15.44 -7.14 0.68
C MET A 1 16.29 -7.75 -0.43
N SER A 2 15.76 -8.76 -1.11
CA SER A 2 16.37 -9.30 -2.30
C SER A 2 16.27 -8.33 -3.47
N ASN A 3 17.04 -8.55 -4.55
CA ASN A 3 16.95 -7.72 -5.76
C ASN A 3 15.54 -7.77 -6.36
N ARG A 4 14.89 -8.92 -6.34
CA ARG A 4 13.52 -9.08 -6.83
C ARG A 4 12.54 -8.24 -6.00
N GLN A 5 12.68 -8.26 -4.67
CA GLN A 5 11.83 -7.46 -3.78
C GLN A 5 12.01 -5.97 -4.03
N LEU A 6 13.24 -5.51 -4.21
CA LEU A 6 13.51 -4.09 -4.52
C LEU A 6 12.91 -3.69 -5.88
N GLU A 7 12.94 -4.57 -6.85
CA GLU A 7 12.32 -4.32 -8.16
C GLU A 7 10.80 -4.19 -8.04
N ILE A 8 10.16 -5.10 -7.32
CA ILE A 8 8.71 -5.08 -7.10
C ILE A 8 8.32 -3.81 -6.32
N GLU A 9 9.04 -3.49 -5.26
CA GLU A 9 8.82 -2.27 -4.48
C GLU A 9 8.91 -1.03 -5.35
N GLY A 10 9.92 -0.96 -6.22
CA GLY A 10 10.11 0.14 -7.15
C GLY A 10 8.96 0.28 -8.14
N LEU A 11 8.43 -0.82 -8.65
CA LEU A 11 7.28 -0.80 -9.56
C LEU A 11 5.99 -0.33 -8.86
N ILE A 12 5.77 -0.76 -7.63
CA ILE A 12 4.64 -0.31 -6.81
C ILE A 12 4.75 1.18 -6.55
N LYS A 13 5.93 1.65 -6.17
CA LYS A 13 6.21 3.07 -5.93
C LYS A 13 5.96 3.92 -7.17
N CYS A 14 6.43 3.49 -8.32
CA CYS A 14 6.22 4.19 -9.59
C CYS A 14 4.75 4.28 -9.95
N LEU A 15 4.01 3.18 -9.79
CA LEU A 15 2.57 3.17 -10.04
C LEU A 15 1.85 4.13 -9.12
N GLY A 16 2.17 4.11 -7.82
CA GLY A 16 1.56 5.01 -6.84
C GLY A 16 1.82 6.48 -7.17
N ALA A 17 3.04 6.82 -7.55
CA ALA A 17 3.38 8.19 -7.93
C ALA A 17 2.62 8.65 -9.18
N ASP A 18 2.28 7.71 -10.08
CA ASP A 18 1.60 7.99 -11.33
C ASP A 18 0.08 8.16 -11.18
N ILE A 19 -0.56 7.28 -10.39
CA ILE A 19 -2.03 7.20 -10.37
C ILE A 19 -2.70 7.81 -9.14
N LEU A 20 -1.99 7.91 -8.01
CA LEU A 20 -2.61 8.42 -6.78
C LEU A 20 -2.76 9.93 -6.82
N PRO A 21 -3.82 10.49 -6.19
CA PRO A 21 -4.00 11.91 -6.13
C PRO A 21 -2.88 12.61 -5.35
N LYS A 22 -2.76 13.89 -5.58
CA LYS A 22 -1.81 14.75 -4.88
C LYS A 22 -2.08 14.69 -3.37
N ASN A 23 -1.02 14.65 -2.57
CA ASN A 23 -1.07 14.53 -1.11
C ASN A 23 -1.57 13.16 -0.60
N ALA A 24 -1.68 12.16 -1.46
CA ALA A 24 -1.90 10.79 -0.99
C ALA A 24 -0.59 10.20 -0.48
N TRP A 25 -0.69 9.31 0.51
CA TRP A 25 0.44 8.53 1.00
C TRP A 25 0.26 7.07 0.61
N LEU A 26 1.35 6.47 0.16
CA LEU A 26 1.44 5.04 -0.11
C LEU A 26 2.51 4.45 0.77
N MET A 27 2.15 3.45 1.55
CA MET A 27 3.06 2.80 2.50
C MET A 27 3.01 1.29 2.32
N LEU A 28 4.16 0.67 2.51
CA LEU A 28 4.29 -0.78 2.58
C LEU A 28 4.29 -1.19 4.05
N PHE A 29 3.50 -2.20 4.42
CA PHE A 29 3.49 -2.73 5.77
C PHE A 29 3.52 -4.27 5.74
N GLY A 30 3.43 -4.90 6.91
CA GLY A 30 3.46 -6.34 7.01
C GLY A 30 4.84 -6.94 6.82
N SER A 31 4.90 -8.21 6.44
CA SER A 31 6.14 -8.97 6.39
C SER A 31 7.16 -8.42 5.39
N GLN A 32 6.71 -7.87 4.25
CA GLN A 32 7.61 -7.27 3.28
C GLN A 32 8.32 -6.03 3.85
N ALA A 33 7.60 -5.20 4.59
CA ALA A 33 8.18 -3.99 5.21
C ALA A 33 9.16 -4.33 6.32
N ARG A 34 8.90 -5.41 7.06
CA ARG A 34 9.74 -5.83 8.18
C ARG A 34 10.89 -6.75 7.79
N ASP A 35 11.04 -7.03 6.50
CA ASP A 35 12.05 -7.96 5.97
C ASP A 35 11.91 -9.38 6.54
N GLU A 36 10.67 -9.79 6.80
CA GLU A 36 10.31 -11.12 7.30
C GLU A 36 9.60 -11.95 6.24
N ALA A 37 9.55 -11.46 5.00
CA ALA A 37 8.79 -12.07 3.93
C ALA A 37 9.43 -13.36 3.42
N THR A 38 8.57 -14.32 3.09
CA THR A 38 8.92 -15.50 2.30
C THR A 38 8.60 -15.23 0.83
N PRO A 39 9.05 -16.07 -0.12
CA PRO A 39 8.71 -15.89 -1.54
C PRO A 39 7.20 -15.85 -1.83
N ASN A 40 6.37 -16.41 -0.94
CA ASN A 40 4.92 -16.45 -1.10
C ASN A 40 4.20 -15.36 -0.31
N SER A 41 4.93 -14.46 0.36
CA SER A 41 4.33 -13.39 1.15
C SER A 41 3.65 -12.36 0.26
N GLU A 42 2.48 -11.88 0.71
CA GLU A 42 1.75 -10.82 0.05
C GLU A 42 2.44 -9.46 0.25
N TRP A 43 2.14 -8.52 -0.62
CA TRP A 43 2.58 -7.13 -0.52
C TRP A 43 1.42 -6.30 0.03
N ASP A 44 1.49 -5.98 1.31
CA ASP A 44 0.44 -5.22 2.00
C ASP A 44 0.69 -3.73 1.84
N LEU A 45 -0.27 -3.04 1.22
CA LEU A 45 -0.15 -1.63 0.88
C LEU A 45 -1.23 -0.84 1.60
N LEU A 46 -0.84 0.28 2.21
CA LEU A 46 -1.76 1.23 2.82
C LEU A 46 -1.73 2.52 2.03
N ILE A 47 -2.91 2.95 1.59
CA ILE A 47 -3.09 4.22 0.88
C ILE A 47 -3.91 5.15 1.77
N LEU A 48 -3.38 6.33 2.07
CA LEU A 48 -4.08 7.36 2.83
C LEU A 48 -4.41 8.53 1.90
N LEU A 49 -5.67 8.93 1.92
CA LEU A 49 -6.17 10.02 1.09
C LEU A 49 -6.51 11.24 1.94
N GLU A 50 -6.22 12.43 1.41
CA GLU A 50 -6.60 13.69 2.04
C GLU A 50 -8.09 13.98 1.75
N GLY A 51 -8.79 14.51 2.76
CA GLY A 51 -10.20 14.89 2.62
C GLY A 51 -11.15 13.71 2.67
N GLU A 52 -12.30 13.84 2.02
CA GLU A 52 -13.30 12.79 1.94
C GLU A 52 -12.96 11.83 0.79
N LYS A 53 -13.45 10.60 0.89
CA LYS A 53 -13.32 9.65 -0.20
C LYS A 53 -14.08 10.18 -1.42
N GLU A 54 -13.38 10.21 -2.54
CA GLU A 54 -14.01 10.49 -3.83
C GLU A 54 -14.89 9.31 -4.26
N SER A 55 -15.39 9.34 -5.48
CA SER A 55 -16.31 8.32 -5.96
C SER A 55 -15.73 6.91 -5.82
N ASN A 56 -16.61 5.92 -5.59
CA ASN A 56 -16.23 4.51 -5.54
C ASN A 56 -15.51 4.05 -6.80
N ASP A 57 -15.81 4.64 -7.95
CA ASP A 57 -15.21 4.26 -9.23
C ASP A 57 -13.70 4.57 -9.27
N ASP A 58 -13.29 5.74 -8.79
CA ASP A 58 -11.86 6.10 -8.72
C ASP A 58 -11.13 5.18 -7.75
N PHE A 59 -11.76 4.89 -6.64
CA PHE A 59 -11.25 4.02 -5.60
C PHE A 59 -11.00 2.60 -6.14
N ASP A 60 -11.99 2.03 -6.81
CA ASP A 60 -11.90 0.69 -7.39
C ASP A 60 -10.83 0.64 -8.48
N ARG A 61 -10.68 1.71 -9.25
CA ARG A 61 -9.67 1.81 -10.30
C ARG A 61 -8.26 1.76 -9.72
N TRP A 62 -7.99 2.50 -8.65
CA TRP A 62 -6.67 2.48 -7.99
C TRP A 62 -6.38 1.11 -7.42
N MET A 63 -7.32 0.52 -6.69
CA MET A 63 -7.14 -0.81 -6.12
C MET A 63 -6.88 -1.86 -7.19
N PHE A 64 -7.66 -1.83 -8.27
CA PHE A 64 -7.46 -2.74 -9.39
C PHE A 64 -6.08 -2.57 -10.03
N SER A 65 -5.61 -1.35 -10.18
CA SER A 65 -4.29 -1.07 -10.76
C SER A 65 -3.17 -1.69 -9.93
N PHE A 66 -3.23 -1.59 -8.61
CA PHE A 66 -2.24 -2.21 -7.73
C PHE A 66 -2.32 -3.73 -7.75
N ILE A 67 -3.53 -4.28 -7.71
CA ILE A 67 -3.74 -5.73 -7.73
C ILE A 67 -3.23 -6.32 -9.06
N SER A 68 -3.61 -5.72 -10.18
CA SER A 68 -3.24 -6.21 -11.50
C SER A 68 -1.75 -6.09 -11.80
N LEU A 69 -1.07 -5.12 -11.20
CA LEU A 69 0.39 -5.01 -11.31
C LEU A 69 1.09 -6.27 -10.82
N GLY A 70 0.54 -6.93 -9.81
CA GLY A 70 1.13 -8.14 -9.24
C GLY A 70 1.03 -9.36 -10.15
N TRP A 71 0.04 -9.42 -11.02
CA TRP A 71 -0.23 -10.61 -11.84
C TRP A 71 0.96 -11.02 -12.72
N PRO A 72 1.52 -10.13 -13.56
CA PRO A 72 2.68 -10.52 -14.36
C PRO A 72 3.95 -10.77 -13.56
N LEU A 73 4.01 -10.25 -12.33
CA LEU A 73 5.15 -10.44 -11.44
C LEU A 73 5.03 -11.71 -10.59
N GLY A 74 3.89 -12.39 -10.63
CA GLY A 74 3.64 -13.58 -9.83
C GLY A 74 3.53 -13.30 -8.34
N VAL A 75 3.11 -12.09 -7.97
CA VAL A 75 2.92 -11.69 -6.57
C VAL A 75 1.49 -11.21 -6.34
N GLU A 76 1.09 -11.18 -5.08
CA GLU A 76 -0.22 -10.69 -4.67
C GLU A 76 -0.06 -9.37 -3.93
N ASN A 77 -0.65 -8.32 -4.48
CA ASN A 77 -0.71 -7.01 -3.86
C ASN A 77 -2.05 -6.82 -3.17
N ASN A 78 -2.02 -6.42 -1.90
CA ASN A 78 -3.21 -6.19 -1.07
C ASN A 78 -3.31 -4.72 -0.67
N PRO A 79 -3.93 -3.87 -1.50
CA PRO A 79 -4.11 -2.47 -1.14
C PRO A 79 -5.29 -2.29 -0.19
N VAL A 80 -5.10 -1.48 0.85
CA VAL A 80 -6.15 -0.98 1.74
C VAL A 80 -6.13 0.53 1.69
N VAL A 81 -7.32 1.13 1.63
CA VAL A 81 -7.44 2.58 1.46
C VAL A 81 -8.28 3.18 2.58
N TYR A 82 -7.76 4.22 3.19
CA TYR A 82 -8.43 5.03 4.20
C TYR A 82 -8.19 6.51 3.91
N THR A 83 -9.10 7.36 4.39
CA THR A 83 -8.77 8.78 4.53
C THR A 83 -7.88 8.95 5.77
N TYR A 84 -7.18 10.09 5.87
CA TYR A 84 -6.39 10.38 7.07
C TYR A 84 -7.24 10.38 8.34
N ASP A 85 -8.46 10.93 8.26
CA ASP A 85 -9.36 10.97 9.41
C ASP A 85 -9.82 9.57 9.82
N GLU A 86 -10.20 8.73 8.86
CA GLU A 86 -10.55 7.35 9.14
C GLU A 86 -9.38 6.59 9.79
N TRP A 87 -8.18 6.81 9.29
CA TRP A 87 -6.98 6.16 9.81
C TRP A 87 -6.69 6.59 11.25
N ARG A 88 -6.80 7.89 11.54
CA ARG A 88 -6.61 8.41 12.90
C ARG A 88 -7.61 7.82 13.89
N GLN A 89 -8.84 7.59 13.47
CA GLN A 89 -9.87 7.00 14.32
C GLN A 89 -9.58 5.54 14.69
N ARG A 90 -8.65 4.89 13.98
CA ARG A 90 -8.27 3.50 14.22
C ARG A 90 -7.04 3.33 15.12
N GLN A 91 -6.54 4.39 15.72
CA GLN A 91 -5.30 4.37 16.51
C GLN A 91 -5.30 3.34 17.66
N ILE A 92 -6.46 3.02 18.20
CA ILE A 92 -6.59 2.07 19.30
C ILE A 92 -6.66 0.61 18.82
N THR A 93 -6.79 0.38 17.51
CA THR A 93 -6.94 -0.97 16.97
C THR A 93 -5.59 -1.69 16.88
N PRO A 94 -5.57 -3.03 17.03
CA PRO A 94 -4.35 -3.80 16.79
C PRO A 94 -3.81 -3.63 15.36
N PHE A 95 -4.69 -3.51 14.38
CA PHE A 95 -4.30 -3.31 12.98
C PHE A 95 -3.46 -2.04 12.81
N TYR A 96 -3.93 -0.91 13.34
CA TYR A 96 -3.19 0.36 13.29
C TYR A 96 -1.80 0.20 13.90
N LYS A 97 -1.73 -0.39 15.08
CA LYS A 97 -0.46 -0.59 15.80
C LYS A 97 0.50 -1.47 15.01
N ASN A 98 0.00 -2.54 14.39
CA ASN A 98 0.81 -3.44 13.58
C ASN A 98 1.36 -2.75 12.34
N VAL A 99 0.54 -1.94 11.67
CA VAL A 99 0.97 -1.18 10.49
C VAL A 99 2.07 -0.19 10.85
N MET A 100 1.83 0.61 11.90
CA MET A 100 2.76 1.67 12.29
C MET A 100 4.10 1.12 12.82
N LYS A 101 4.16 -0.12 13.18
CA LYS A 101 5.33 -0.79 13.78
C LYS A 101 6.36 -1.23 12.74
N GLY A 102 6.53 -0.65 11.64
CA GLY A 102 7.57 -1.05 10.69
C GLY A 102 7.21 -0.74 9.25
N MET A 103 6.24 0.14 9.07
CA MET A 103 5.86 0.58 7.74
C MET A 103 7.01 1.27 7.02
N VAL A 104 7.01 1.16 5.71
CA VAL A 104 7.94 1.85 4.82
C VAL A 104 7.14 2.78 3.91
N GLU A 105 7.49 4.06 3.91
CA GLU A 105 6.85 5.05 3.07
C GLU A 105 7.36 4.93 1.63
N LEU A 106 6.44 4.78 0.67
CA LEU A 106 6.79 4.66 -0.74
C LEU A 106 6.49 5.95 -1.51
N VAL A 107 5.37 6.60 -1.21
CA VAL A 107 4.97 7.88 -1.82
C VAL A 107 4.41 8.78 -0.72
N SER A 108 4.81 10.03 -0.73
CA SER A 108 4.32 11.03 0.24
C SER A 108 3.94 12.34 -0.42
#